data_fa725c25ffc51dd210f99c9bc14e319a
#
_entry.id   fa725c25ffc51dd210f99c9bc14e319a
#
_cell.length_a   1.000
_cell.length_b   1.000
_cell.length_c   1.000
_cell.angle_alpha   90.00
_cell.angle_beta   90.00
_cell.angle_gamma   90.00
#
_symmetry.space_group_name_H-M   'P 1'
#
loop_
_entity.id
_entity.type
_entity.pdbx_description
1 polymer ?
#
loop_
_entity_poly.entity_id
_entity_poly.type
_entity_poly.pdbx_seq_one_letter_code
_entity_poly.pdbx_strand_id
1 'polypeptide(L)'
;MEDKIRINELCYSTLSSDKPNTFETYVDQGGYSTWKKIVSSSMSKKEIIELVLKSGLRGRGGAGFPTGRKWSFINQDSEDIKYLVCNADESEPGTCKDRDILRYNPHALIEG
;
A
#
# COMPACT_ATOMS: atom_id res chain seq x y z
N MET A 1 -26.87 23.00 3.80
CA MET A 1 -26.37 21.59 3.76
C MET A 1 -24.86 21.71 3.66
N GLU A 2 -24.17 21.53 4.78
CA GLU A 2 -22.69 21.57 4.76
C GLU A 2 -22.19 20.40 3.95
N ASP A 3 -21.55 20.65 2.82
CA ASP A 3 -20.77 19.65 2.09
C ASP A 3 -19.61 19.23 2.99
N LYS A 4 -19.82 18.14 3.75
CA LYS A 4 -18.72 17.52 4.49
C LYS A 4 -17.72 17.01 3.47
N ILE A 5 -16.59 17.68 3.37
CA ILE A 5 -15.42 17.21 2.62
C ILE A 5 -15.12 15.79 3.16
N ARG A 6 -15.36 14.78 2.34
CA ARG A 6 -14.98 13.40 2.68
C ARG A 6 -13.47 13.27 2.50
N ILE A 7 -12.74 13.30 3.60
CA ILE A 7 -11.32 12.99 3.61
C ILE A 7 -11.18 11.49 3.28
N ASN A 8 -10.29 11.17 2.36
CA ASN A 8 -9.94 9.78 2.10
C ASN A 8 -9.12 9.25 3.29
N GLU A 9 -9.79 8.54 4.20
CA GLU A 9 -9.16 8.01 5.41
C GLU A 9 -8.29 6.78 5.14
N LEU A 10 -8.37 6.18 3.95
CA LEU A 10 -7.68 4.92 3.67
C LEU A 10 -6.16 5.04 3.77
N CYS A 11 -5.58 6.04 3.12
CA CYS A 11 -4.12 6.29 3.17
C CYS A 11 -3.70 7.11 4.39
N TYR A 12 -4.64 7.78 5.04
CA TYR A 12 -4.39 8.73 6.13
C TYR A 12 -5.09 8.33 7.43
N SER A 13 -5.37 7.05 7.61
CA SER A 13 -6.10 6.54 8.78
C SER A 13 -5.43 6.92 10.12
N THR A 14 -4.12 7.09 10.13
CA THR A 14 -3.35 7.44 11.33
C THR A 14 -3.33 8.94 11.67
N LEU A 15 -3.79 9.83 10.77
CA LEU A 15 -3.69 11.28 10.94
C LEU A 15 -4.38 11.84 12.18
N SER A 16 -5.40 11.17 12.69
CA SER A 16 -6.12 11.57 13.90
C SER A 16 -5.36 11.28 15.19
N SER A 17 -4.24 10.57 15.11
CA SER A 17 -3.38 10.26 16.26
C SER A 17 -2.35 11.37 16.49
N ASP A 18 -1.99 11.59 17.76
CA ASP A 18 -0.90 12.50 18.15
C ASP A 18 0.46 12.05 17.60
N LYS A 19 0.61 10.75 17.34
CA LYS A 19 1.83 10.13 16.80
C LYS A 19 1.51 9.27 15.60
N PRO A 20 1.10 9.87 14.47
CA PRO A 20 0.55 9.13 13.33
C PRO A 20 1.53 8.18 12.64
N ASN A 21 2.82 8.45 12.75
CA ASN A 21 3.89 7.72 12.05
C ASN A 21 4.54 6.61 12.89
N THR A 22 3.98 6.29 14.07
CA THR A 22 4.56 5.26 14.93
C THR A 22 3.99 3.87 14.61
N PHE A 23 4.81 2.86 14.88
CA PHE A 23 4.44 1.46 14.74
C PHE A 23 3.23 1.13 15.62
N GLU A 24 3.23 1.60 16.87
CA GLU A 24 2.16 1.36 17.83
C GLU A 24 0.82 1.88 17.31
N THR A 25 0.78 3.12 16.84
CA THR A 25 -0.44 3.71 16.27
C THR A 25 -0.97 2.90 15.09
N TYR A 26 -0.08 2.44 14.22
CA TYR A 26 -0.48 1.65 13.06
C TYR A 26 -1.05 0.29 13.45
N VAL A 27 -0.42 -0.39 14.41
CA VAL A 27 -0.86 -1.69 14.92
C VAL A 27 -2.21 -1.57 15.66
N ASP A 28 -2.38 -0.54 16.48
CA ASP A 28 -3.63 -0.29 17.22
C ASP A 28 -4.83 -0.09 16.28
N GLN A 29 -4.59 0.39 15.06
CA GLN A 29 -5.60 0.51 14.01
C GLN A 29 -5.75 -0.75 13.14
N GLY A 30 -5.15 -1.86 13.54
CA GLY A 30 -5.23 -3.14 12.84
C GLY A 30 -4.17 -3.38 11.77
N GLY A 31 -3.19 -2.49 11.65
CA GLY A 31 -2.07 -2.63 10.72
C GLY A 31 -1.28 -3.92 10.96
N TYR A 32 -0.66 -4.42 9.91
CA TYR A 32 0.05 -5.70 9.83
C TYR A 32 -0.78 -6.95 10.11
N SER A 33 -2.08 -6.83 10.38
CA SER A 33 -2.94 -8.00 10.62
C SER A 33 -3.08 -8.86 9.37
N THR A 34 -3.22 -8.23 8.21
CA THR A 34 -3.30 -8.91 6.92
C THR A 34 -1.96 -9.56 6.56
N TRP A 35 -0.86 -8.86 6.75
CA TRP A 35 0.48 -9.40 6.55
C TRP A 35 0.74 -10.63 7.42
N LYS A 36 0.40 -10.57 8.71
CA LYS A 36 0.51 -11.72 9.62
C LYS A 36 -0.30 -12.92 9.14
N LYS A 37 -1.52 -12.70 8.64
CA LYS A 37 -2.35 -13.78 8.05
C LYS A 37 -1.69 -14.40 6.83
N ILE A 38 -1.15 -13.60 5.92
CA ILE A 38 -0.47 -14.08 4.72
C ILE A 38 0.73 -14.94 5.09
N VAL A 39 1.58 -14.45 5.98
CA VAL A 39 2.81 -15.15 6.40
C VAL A 39 2.52 -16.44 7.18
N SER A 40 1.46 -16.46 8.00
CA SER A 40 1.06 -17.64 8.78
C SER A 40 0.20 -18.63 7.99
N SER A 41 -0.36 -18.22 6.88
CA SER A 41 -1.14 -19.09 6.00
C SER A 41 -0.24 -19.78 4.95
N SER A 42 -0.75 -20.83 4.34
CA SER A 42 -0.11 -21.48 3.19
C SER A 42 -0.49 -20.82 1.86
N MET A 43 -0.95 -19.57 1.89
CA MET A 43 -1.37 -18.84 0.69
C MET A 43 -0.19 -18.67 -0.27
N SER A 44 -0.35 -19.14 -1.49
CA SER A 44 0.67 -19.05 -2.52
C SER A 44 0.78 -17.62 -3.10
N LYS A 45 1.93 -17.30 -3.67
CA LYS A 45 2.15 -16.04 -4.39
C LYS A 45 1.10 -15.81 -5.48
N LYS A 46 0.71 -16.88 -6.17
CA LYS A 46 -0.30 -16.83 -7.24
C LYS A 46 -1.66 -16.45 -6.70
N GLU A 47 -2.09 -17.03 -5.58
CA GLU A 47 -3.36 -16.65 -4.94
C GLU A 47 -3.38 -15.20 -4.51
N ILE A 48 -2.27 -14.67 -3.99
CA ILE A 48 -2.15 -13.25 -3.62
C ILE A 48 -2.33 -12.37 -4.86
N ILE A 49 -1.64 -12.69 -5.96
CA ILE A 49 -1.75 -11.96 -7.23
C ILE A 49 -3.20 -12.00 -7.76
N GLU A 50 -3.87 -13.14 -7.71
CA GLU A 50 -5.25 -13.29 -8.13
C GLU A 50 -6.22 -12.44 -7.29
N LEU A 51 -6.01 -12.39 -5.97
CA LEU A 51 -6.78 -11.52 -5.07
C LEU A 51 -6.61 -10.04 -5.43
N VAL A 52 -5.38 -9.61 -5.69
CA VAL A 52 -5.10 -8.22 -6.08
C VAL A 52 -5.68 -7.91 -7.46
N LEU A 53 -5.63 -8.85 -8.41
CA LEU A 53 -6.31 -8.72 -9.71
C LEU A 53 -7.82 -8.56 -9.54
N LYS A 54 -8.43 -9.41 -8.74
CA LYS A 54 -9.87 -9.40 -8.47
C LYS A 54 -10.34 -8.13 -7.76
N SER A 55 -9.49 -7.54 -6.93
CA SER A 55 -9.79 -6.27 -6.24
C SER A 55 -9.92 -5.07 -7.19
N GLY A 56 -9.36 -5.18 -8.39
CA GLY A 56 -9.33 -4.08 -9.35
C GLY A 56 -8.37 -2.94 -8.96
N LEU A 57 -7.48 -3.15 -7.99
CA LEU A 57 -6.51 -2.15 -7.56
C LEU A 57 -5.63 -1.70 -8.73
N ARG A 58 -5.46 -0.38 -8.86
CA ARG A 58 -4.65 0.25 -9.91
C ARG A 58 -3.60 1.16 -9.31
N GLY A 59 -2.50 1.32 -10.04
CA GLY A 59 -1.46 2.28 -9.70
C GLY A 59 -1.98 3.72 -9.62
N ARG A 60 -1.34 4.52 -8.79
CA ARG A 60 -1.65 5.93 -8.56
C ARG A 60 -0.55 6.87 -9.05
N GLY A 61 0.38 6.35 -9.85
CA GLY A 61 1.47 7.14 -10.46
C GLY A 61 1.09 7.84 -11.79
N GLY A 62 -0.20 7.86 -12.15
CA GLY A 62 -0.71 8.53 -13.36
C GLY A 62 -1.29 7.55 -14.40
N ALA A 63 -0.60 6.47 -14.74
CA ALA A 63 -1.03 5.52 -15.78
C ALA A 63 -2.21 4.62 -15.38
N GLY A 64 -2.50 4.48 -14.09
CA GLY A 64 -3.60 3.64 -13.61
C GLY A 64 -3.45 2.15 -13.96
N PHE A 65 -2.22 1.65 -14.11
CA PHE A 65 -1.98 0.27 -14.49
C PHE A 65 -2.50 -0.72 -13.44
N PRO A 66 -3.15 -1.84 -13.82
CA PRO A 66 -3.65 -2.83 -12.87
C PRO A 66 -2.52 -3.45 -12.05
N THR A 67 -2.56 -3.28 -10.73
CA THR A 67 -1.48 -3.67 -9.81
C THR A 67 -1.19 -5.17 -9.85
N GLY A 68 -2.22 -6.01 -9.76
CA GLY A 68 -2.04 -7.46 -9.81
C GLY A 68 -1.47 -7.95 -11.13
N ARG A 69 -1.82 -7.30 -12.25
CA ARG A 69 -1.22 -7.62 -13.55
C ARG A 69 0.28 -7.26 -13.57
N LYS A 70 0.67 -6.14 -12.98
CA LYS A 70 2.08 -5.78 -12.86
C LYS A 70 2.86 -6.80 -12.03
N TRP A 71 2.27 -7.27 -10.93
CA TRP A 71 2.89 -8.29 -10.09
C TRP A 71 3.02 -9.65 -10.81
N SER A 72 2.09 -10.00 -11.70
CA SER A 72 2.16 -11.25 -12.47
C SER A 72 3.32 -11.31 -13.48
N PHE A 73 3.96 -10.18 -13.80
CA PHE A 73 5.12 -10.15 -14.70
C PHE A 73 6.42 -10.62 -14.03
N ILE A 74 6.44 -10.68 -12.70
CA ILE A 74 7.62 -11.17 -11.98
C ILE A 74 7.71 -12.70 -12.21
N ASN A 75 8.88 -13.18 -12.62
CA ASN A 75 9.10 -14.63 -12.73
C ASN A 75 9.01 -15.28 -11.35
N GLN A 76 7.90 -15.98 -11.10
CA GLN A 76 7.64 -16.61 -9.81
C GLN A 76 8.48 -17.88 -9.59
N ASP A 77 8.94 -18.52 -10.66
CA ASP A 77 9.68 -19.79 -10.63
C ASP A 77 11.19 -19.58 -10.52
N SER A 78 11.68 -18.35 -10.70
CA SER A 78 13.09 -18.03 -10.52
C SER A 78 13.48 -18.03 -9.04
N GLU A 79 14.58 -18.70 -8.72
CA GLU A 79 15.23 -18.67 -7.40
C GLU A 79 16.17 -17.46 -7.22
N ASP A 80 16.34 -16.64 -8.26
CA ASP A 80 17.16 -15.44 -8.19
C ASP A 80 16.67 -14.47 -7.13
N ILE A 81 17.59 -13.71 -6.56
CA ILE A 81 17.28 -12.65 -5.61
C ILE A 81 16.38 -11.62 -6.30
N LYS A 82 15.26 -11.33 -5.68
CA LYS A 82 14.32 -10.31 -6.13
C LYS A 82 14.47 -9.06 -5.27
N TYR A 83 14.54 -7.91 -5.91
CA TYR A 83 14.66 -6.62 -5.26
C TYR A 83 13.36 -5.85 -5.40
N LEU A 84 12.87 -5.28 -4.30
CA LEU A 84 11.78 -4.34 -4.30
C LEU A 84 12.34 -2.92 -4.21
N VAL A 85 12.04 -2.11 -5.21
CA VAL A 85 12.45 -0.71 -5.23
C VAL A 85 11.21 0.16 -5.07
N CYS A 86 11.18 0.95 -3.99
CA CYS A 86 10.14 1.94 -3.79
C CYS A 86 10.52 3.23 -4.52
N ASN A 87 9.74 3.59 -5.53
CA ASN A 87 9.86 4.89 -6.18
C ASN A 87 8.91 5.87 -5.50
N ALA A 88 9.44 6.82 -4.75
CA ALA A 88 8.71 7.89 -4.07
C ALA A 88 9.04 9.27 -4.65
N ASP A 89 9.58 9.34 -5.87
CA ASP A 89 9.77 10.61 -6.57
C ASP A 89 8.40 11.18 -7.00
N GLU A 90 8.14 12.43 -6.65
CA GLU A 90 6.96 13.19 -7.02
C GLU A 90 7.38 14.50 -7.67
N SER A 91 7.93 14.40 -8.89
CA SER A 91 8.45 15.54 -9.64
C SER A 91 7.35 16.36 -10.32
N GLU A 92 6.14 15.82 -10.47
CA GLU A 92 5.05 16.50 -11.15
C GLU A 92 4.53 17.69 -10.33
N PRO A 93 4.42 18.88 -10.94
CA PRO A 93 3.92 20.07 -10.26
C PRO A 93 2.55 19.83 -9.59
N GLY A 94 2.44 20.20 -8.31
CA GLY A 94 1.21 20.03 -7.53
C GLY A 94 0.95 18.64 -6.97
N THR A 95 1.83 17.68 -7.23
CA THR A 95 1.73 16.34 -6.66
C THR A 95 2.44 16.26 -5.31
N CYS A 96 1.74 15.82 -4.27
CA CYS A 96 2.29 15.74 -2.90
C CYS A 96 1.77 14.56 -2.06
N LYS A 97 1.07 13.61 -2.69
CA LYS A 97 0.42 12.49 -1.99
C LYS A 97 1.40 11.51 -1.35
N ASP A 98 2.47 11.13 -2.05
CA ASP A 98 3.42 10.11 -1.58
C ASP A 98 4.25 10.66 -0.42
N ARG A 99 4.68 11.91 -0.50
CA ARG A 99 5.38 12.60 0.59
C ARG A 99 4.58 12.57 1.88
N ASP A 100 3.29 12.85 1.82
CA ASP A 100 2.45 12.91 3.00
C ASP A 100 2.14 11.52 3.57
N ILE A 101 1.95 10.51 2.71
CA ILE A 101 1.83 9.11 3.14
C ILE A 101 3.11 8.67 3.87
N LEU A 102 4.28 8.93 3.30
CA LEU A 102 5.56 8.60 3.93
C LEU A 102 5.75 9.29 5.28
N ARG A 103 5.27 10.52 5.41
CA ARG A 103 5.41 11.33 6.62
C ARG A 103 4.47 10.89 7.73
N TYR A 104 3.22 10.57 7.40
CA TYR A 104 2.16 10.38 8.37
C TYR A 104 1.71 8.93 8.51
N ASN A 105 1.90 8.09 7.51
CA ASN A 105 1.55 6.68 7.55
C ASN A 105 2.58 5.79 6.82
N PRO A 106 3.86 5.82 7.23
CA PRO A 106 4.91 5.05 6.56
C PRO A 106 4.68 3.54 6.64
N HIS A 107 4.00 3.07 7.69
CA HIS A 107 3.72 1.65 7.88
C HIS A 107 2.74 1.08 6.86
N ALA A 108 1.85 1.90 6.30
CA ALA A 108 0.98 1.47 5.20
C ALA A 108 1.80 1.14 3.93
N LEU A 109 2.87 1.90 3.66
CA LEU A 109 3.79 1.58 2.58
C LEU A 109 4.59 0.30 2.86
N ILE A 110 5.05 0.11 4.09
CA ILE A 110 5.87 -1.05 4.47
C ILE A 110 5.04 -2.34 4.42
N GLU A 111 3.78 -2.28 4.84
CA GLU A 111 2.89 -3.45 4.78
C GLU A 111 2.47 -3.80 3.36
N GLY A 112 2.18 -2.81 2.50
CA GLY A 112 1.74 -2.98 1.12
C GLY A 112 2.85 -3.39 0.16
#